data_406f89ea4e2c3d8b41470766ffaf8368
#
_entry.id   406f89ea4e2c3d8b41470766ffaf8368
#
_cell.length_a   1.000
_cell.length_b   1.000
_cell.length_c   1.000
_cell.angle_alpha   90.00
_cell.angle_beta   90.00
_cell.angle_gamma   90.00
#
_symmetry.space_group_name_H-M   'P 1'
#
loop_
_entity.id
_entity.type
_entity.pdbx_description
1 polymer ?
#
loop_
_entity_poly.entity_id
_entity_poly.type
_entity_poly.pdbx_seq_one_letter_code
_entity_poly.pdbx_strand_id
1 'polypeptide(L)'
;GRVLMPGEVLSGYECMQPFTVANGYRAATAYENGRSVDSIGGGVCQISTTLYNASLLAELEIVQRQNHSMTVGYVKPSMDAAIAGTYKDIKIRNPYDTPIYVEGVTSGKTLTFTIYGKETRPANRTLKFESVTLQVMGAGAPIEQVDNSLAPGARVKVDSGHTGLKSELYKCVYVDGELKERTLLNKDTYNASRPIYRVGPAAPAVTDPGAAVPGADPAAPSGGTSETPAGTTPPAVPETPAAENTPPSEVPQGPGYTPGPGMPGDPAGNS
;
A
#
# COMPACT_ATOMS: atom_id res chain seq x y z
N GLY A 1 -22.05 11.68 11.60
CA GLY A 1 -21.42 10.94 12.70
C GLY A 1 -22.34 9.94 13.34
N ARG A 2 -21.82 9.08 14.20
CA ARG A 2 -22.56 8.01 14.87
C ARG A 2 -22.11 7.89 16.33
N VAL A 3 -23.09 7.73 17.25
CA VAL A 3 -22.83 7.35 18.64
C VAL A 3 -22.69 5.85 18.70
N LEU A 4 -21.70 5.37 19.45
CA LEU A 4 -21.52 3.95 19.80
C LEU A 4 -21.63 3.80 21.31
N MET A 5 -22.61 3.03 21.76
CA MET A 5 -22.77 2.65 23.15
C MET A 5 -21.66 1.68 23.58
N PRO A 6 -21.43 1.49 24.89
CA PRO A 6 -20.50 0.47 25.39
C PRO A 6 -20.74 -0.89 24.75
N GLY A 7 -19.70 -1.50 24.19
CA GLY A 7 -19.72 -2.80 23.50
C GLY A 7 -20.33 -2.79 22.09
N GLU A 8 -20.90 -1.68 21.63
CA GLU A 8 -21.47 -1.58 20.28
C GLU A 8 -20.39 -1.60 19.19
N VAL A 9 -20.71 -2.26 18.06
CA VAL A 9 -19.83 -2.40 16.90
C VAL A 9 -20.32 -1.54 15.75
N LEU A 10 -19.40 -0.82 15.11
CA LEU A 10 -19.63 -0.12 13.84
C LEU A 10 -18.92 -0.89 12.72
N SER A 11 -19.65 -1.17 11.64
CA SER A 11 -19.11 -1.69 10.37
C SER A 11 -18.92 -0.54 9.39
N GLY A 12 -17.71 -0.38 8.88
CA GLY A 12 -17.43 0.62 7.85
C GLY A 12 -18.13 0.30 6.54
N TYR A 13 -18.16 -0.97 6.15
CA TYR A 13 -18.89 -1.41 4.95
C TYR A 13 -20.38 -1.07 5.03
N GLU A 14 -21.06 -1.44 6.12
CA GLU A 14 -22.49 -1.16 6.29
C GLU A 14 -22.79 0.34 6.30
N CYS A 15 -21.92 1.17 6.86
CA CYS A 15 -22.11 2.62 6.88
C CYS A 15 -21.96 3.27 5.50
N MET A 16 -21.17 2.67 4.60
CA MET A 16 -20.83 3.26 3.31
C MET A 16 -21.63 2.71 2.13
N GLN A 17 -22.24 1.51 2.24
CA GLN A 17 -23.02 0.92 1.16
C GLN A 17 -24.40 1.61 0.99
N PRO A 18 -25.08 1.44 -0.18
CA PRO A 18 -24.57 0.82 -1.39
C PRO A 18 -23.65 1.75 -2.20
N PHE A 19 -22.60 1.20 -2.80
CA PHE A 19 -21.65 1.94 -3.63
C PHE A 19 -22.24 2.19 -5.03
N THR A 20 -23.10 3.18 -5.16
CA THR A 20 -23.79 3.50 -6.39
C THR A 20 -23.62 4.97 -6.77
N VAL A 21 -23.74 5.27 -8.07
CA VAL A 21 -23.74 6.65 -8.57
C VAL A 21 -24.88 7.47 -7.95
N ALA A 22 -26.05 6.85 -7.71
CA ALA A 22 -27.19 7.49 -7.08
C ALA A 22 -26.87 7.98 -5.65
N ASN A 23 -25.99 7.28 -4.95
CA ASN A 23 -25.50 7.67 -3.61
C ASN A 23 -24.29 8.61 -3.65
N GLY A 24 -23.96 9.17 -4.82
CA GLY A 24 -22.89 10.13 -4.98
C GLY A 24 -21.50 9.50 -5.22
N TYR A 25 -21.38 8.18 -5.29
CA TYR A 25 -20.12 7.53 -5.62
C TYR A 25 -19.75 7.74 -7.10
N ARG A 26 -18.46 7.87 -7.37
CA ARG A 26 -17.91 8.04 -8.71
C ARG A 26 -16.92 6.92 -9.00
N ALA A 27 -16.68 6.69 -10.29
CA ALA A 27 -15.60 5.82 -10.71
C ALA A 27 -14.27 6.45 -10.28
N ALA A 28 -13.44 5.64 -9.66
CA ALA A 28 -12.06 5.98 -9.28
C ALA A 28 -11.23 4.70 -9.26
N THR A 29 -9.92 4.85 -9.25
CA THR A 29 -8.99 3.75 -9.27
C THR A 29 -9.16 2.83 -8.07
N ALA A 30 -9.36 1.55 -8.33
CA ALA A 30 -9.40 0.46 -7.35
C ALA A 30 -8.38 -0.62 -7.74
N TYR A 31 -8.04 -1.49 -6.79
CA TYR A 31 -7.15 -2.63 -7.04
C TYR A 31 -7.98 -3.92 -7.08
N GLU A 32 -8.08 -4.53 -8.26
CA GLU A 32 -8.77 -5.80 -8.47
C GLU A 32 -7.82 -6.82 -9.14
N ASN A 33 -7.73 -8.03 -8.58
CA ASN A 33 -6.92 -9.12 -9.13
C ASN A 33 -5.47 -8.73 -9.48
N GLY A 34 -4.84 -7.88 -8.65
CA GLY A 34 -3.47 -7.45 -8.86
C GLY A 34 -3.30 -6.35 -9.92
N ARG A 35 -4.37 -5.71 -10.35
CA ARG A 35 -4.38 -4.64 -11.35
C ARG A 35 -5.11 -3.41 -10.85
N SER A 36 -4.73 -2.27 -11.41
CA SER A 36 -5.46 -1.01 -11.22
C SER A 36 -6.60 -0.94 -12.22
N VAL A 37 -7.83 -0.80 -11.73
CA VAL A 37 -9.06 -0.68 -12.54
C VAL A 37 -9.90 0.48 -12.04
N ASP A 38 -10.68 1.08 -12.92
CA ASP A 38 -11.66 2.07 -12.50
C ASP A 38 -12.95 1.36 -12.04
N SER A 39 -13.33 1.58 -10.80
CA SER A 39 -14.50 0.99 -10.17
C SER A 39 -15.32 2.04 -9.43
N ILE A 40 -16.65 1.86 -9.40
CA ILE A 40 -17.54 2.70 -8.58
C ILE A 40 -17.25 2.34 -7.11
N GLY A 41 -16.96 3.36 -6.28
CA GLY A 41 -16.50 3.15 -4.90
C GLY A 41 -14.98 3.16 -4.74
N GLY A 42 -14.23 3.54 -5.78
CA GLY A 42 -12.83 3.93 -5.62
C GLY A 42 -12.69 4.98 -4.52
N GLY A 43 -11.69 4.83 -3.64
CA GLY A 43 -11.50 5.69 -2.45
C GLY A 43 -12.14 5.18 -1.17
N VAL A 44 -13.09 4.24 -1.22
CA VAL A 44 -13.72 3.64 -0.02
C VAL A 44 -12.67 3.00 0.92
N CYS A 45 -11.67 2.34 0.36
CA CYS A 45 -10.56 1.78 1.14
C CYS A 45 -9.70 2.86 1.83
N GLN A 46 -9.59 4.06 1.25
CA GLN A 46 -8.89 5.17 1.90
C GLN A 46 -9.72 5.74 3.05
N ILE A 47 -11.05 5.78 2.92
CA ILE A 47 -11.97 6.16 4.01
C ILE A 47 -11.85 5.16 5.16
N SER A 48 -11.92 3.85 4.89
CA SER A 48 -11.80 2.82 5.91
C SER A 48 -10.42 2.82 6.59
N THR A 49 -9.35 3.08 5.84
CA THR A 49 -8.00 3.24 6.37
C THR A 49 -7.91 4.45 7.32
N THR A 50 -8.55 5.57 6.96
CA THR A 50 -8.57 6.78 7.82
C THR A 50 -9.33 6.50 9.13
N LEU A 51 -10.49 5.82 9.04
CA LEU A 51 -11.25 5.40 10.22
C LEU A 51 -10.45 4.42 11.09
N TYR A 52 -9.78 3.44 10.48
CA TYR A 52 -8.92 2.49 11.17
C TYR A 52 -7.83 3.19 11.99
N ASN A 53 -7.10 4.13 11.38
CA ASN A 53 -6.03 4.86 12.08
C ASN A 53 -6.57 5.77 13.20
N ALA A 54 -7.72 6.44 12.99
CA ALA A 54 -8.39 7.18 14.05
C ALA A 54 -8.79 6.27 15.23
N SER A 55 -9.29 5.06 14.91
CA SER A 55 -9.68 4.06 15.92
C SER A 55 -8.49 3.54 16.72
N LEU A 56 -7.33 3.33 16.07
CA LEU A 56 -6.10 2.96 16.76
C LEU A 56 -5.65 4.05 17.75
N LEU A 57 -5.72 5.33 17.35
CA LEU A 57 -5.36 6.46 18.22
C LEU A 57 -6.30 6.60 19.41
N ALA A 58 -7.59 6.31 19.21
CA ALA A 58 -8.59 6.27 20.27
C ALA A 58 -8.59 4.96 21.07
N GLU A 59 -7.72 4.00 20.75
CA GLU A 59 -7.63 2.67 21.35
C GLU A 59 -8.96 1.92 21.35
N LEU A 60 -9.74 2.06 20.28
CA LEU A 60 -10.94 1.24 20.09
C LEU A 60 -10.54 -0.21 19.76
N GLU A 61 -11.41 -1.16 20.08
CA GLU A 61 -11.21 -2.55 19.71
C GLU A 61 -11.42 -2.73 18.20
N ILE A 62 -10.44 -3.28 17.52
CA ILE A 62 -10.54 -3.64 16.11
C ILE A 62 -11.06 -5.07 15.99
N VAL A 63 -12.37 -5.19 15.73
CA VAL A 63 -13.06 -6.49 15.63
C VAL A 63 -12.76 -7.18 14.30
N GLN A 64 -12.64 -6.40 13.22
CA GLN A 64 -12.30 -6.90 11.89
C GLN A 64 -11.48 -5.85 11.15
N ARG A 65 -10.41 -6.30 10.50
CA ARG A 65 -9.60 -5.53 9.58
C ARG A 65 -8.80 -6.46 8.69
N GLN A 66 -8.72 -6.21 7.40
CA GLN A 66 -7.79 -6.87 6.48
C GLN A 66 -7.01 -5.83 5.70
N ASN A 67 -5.75 -6.17 5.39
CA ASN A 67 -4.92 -5.38 4.49
C ASN A 67 -5.35 -5.53 3.02
N HIS A 68 -4.90 -4.62 2.18
CA HIS A 68 -4.97 -4.79 0.74
C HIS A 68 -4.12 -5.97 0.28
N SER A 69 -4.46 -6.52 -0.87
CA SER A 69 -3.65 -7.59 -1.50
C SER A 69 -2.29 -7.11 -1.98
N MET A 70 -2.15 -5.82 -2.30
CA MET A 70 -0.92 -5.14 -2.69
C MET A 70 -0.73 -3.89 -1.84
N THR A 71 0.50 -3.37 -1.80
CA THR A 71 0.80 -2.13 -1.06
C THR A 71 0.06 -0.93 -1.65
N VAL A 72 -0.45 -0.07 -0.77
CA VAL A 72 -1.03 1.23 -1.13
C VAL A 72 -0.04 2.35 -0.78
N GLY A 73 -0.06 3.43 -1.57
CA GLY A 73 0.92 4.52 -1.41
C GLY A 73 0.52 5.62 -0.42
N TYR A 74 -0.69 5.58 0.15
CA TYR A 74 -1.20 6.66 0.99
C TYR A 74 -1.05 6.43 2.50
N VAL A 75 -0.54 5.27 2.90
CA VAL A 75 -0.28 4.90 4.31
C VAL A 75 0.88 3.91 4.37
N LYS A 76 1.55 3.84 5.53
CA LYS A 76 2.60 2.83 5.77
C LYS A 76 2.01 1.41 5.76
N PRO A 77 2.80 0.38 5.40
CA PRO A 77 2.37 -1.01 5.47
C PRO A 77 1.79 -1.37 6.84
N SER A 78 0.79 -2.25 6.86
CA SER A 78 0.02 -2.68 8.03
C SER A 78 -0.83 -1.61 8.73
N MET A 79 -0.85 -0.39 8.19
CA MET A 79 -1.72 0.70 8.66
C MET A 79 -2.93 0.93 7.74
N ASP A 80 -3.11 0.12 6.71
CA ASP A 80 -4.25 0.15 5.80
C ASP A 80 -5.40 -0.75 6.26
N ALA A 81 -6.61 -0.47 5.78
CA ALA A 81 -7.79 -1.29 5.96
C ALA A 81 -8.57 -1.35 4.66
N ALA A 82 -8.67 -2.52 4.05
CA ALA A 82 -9.38 -2.73 2.79
C ALA A 82 -10.87 -3.00 3.01
N ILE A 83 -11.69 -2.56 2.06
CA ILE A 83 -13.12 -2.89 1.96
C ILE A 83 -13.34 -3.74 0.71
N ALA A 84 -13.99 -4.91 0.89
CA ALA A 84 -14.44 -5.78 -0.19
C ALA A 84 -15.67 -6.56 0.29
N GLY A 85 -16.85 -5.92 0.23
CA GLY A 85 -18.08 -6.47 0.79
C GLY A 85 -17.94 -6.76 2.30
N THR A 86 -18.64 -7.79 2.76
CA THR A 86 -18.54 -8.25 4.16
C THR A 86 -17.28 -9.06 4.44
N TYR A 87 -16.57 -9.51 3.38
CA TYR A 87 -15.36 -10.32 3.51
C TYR A 87 -14.18 -9.50 4.00
N LYS A 88 -14.02 -8.27 3.49
CA LYS A 88 -13.05 -7.30 4.02
C LYS A 88 -13.80 -6.07 4.49
N ASP A 89 -13.75 -5.84 5.78
CA ASP A 89 -14.43 -4.73 6.44
C ASP A 89 -13.53 -4.14 7.53
N ILE A 90 -13.79 -2.91 7.91
CA ILE A 90 -13.32 -2.31 9.14
C ILE A 90 -14.47 -2.34 10.16
N LYS A 91 -14.34 -3.19 11.18
CA LYS A 91 -15.28 -3.22 12.29
C LYS A 91 -14.58 -2.79 13.57
N ILE A 92 -15.12 -1.77 14.19
CA ILE A 92 -14.61 -1.20 15.44
C ILE A 92 -15.66 -1.36 16.54
N ARG A 93 -15.22 -1.67 17.75
CA ARG A 93 -16.08 -1.74 18.93
C ARG A 93 -15.67 -0.66 19.93
N ASN A 94 -16.65 -0.05 20.57
CA ASN A 94 -16.42 0.79 21.74
C ASN A 94 -16.06 -0.10 22.96
N PRO A 95 -14.79 -0.12 23.41
CA PRO A 95 -14.38 -0.94 24.55
C PRO A 95 -14.61 -0.24 25.90
N TYR A 96 -15.01 1.05 25.86
CA TYR A 96 -15.20 1.87 27.05
C TYR A 96 -16.56 1.64 27.69
N ASP A 97 -16.69 1.99 28.97
CA ASP A 97 -17.94 1.95 29.75
C ASP A 97 -18.85 3.16 29.51
N THR A 98 -18.41 4.11 28.68
CA THR A 98 -19.14 5.32 28.29
C THR A 98 -19.36 5.37 26.78
N PRO A 99 -20.45 6.03 26.31
CA PRO A 99 -20.64 6.25 24.87
C PRO A 99 -19.50 7.05 24.26
N ILE A 100 -19.21 6.76 22.99
CA ILE A 100 -18.32 7.55 22.12
C ILE A 100 -19.09 8.06 20.91
N TYR A 101 -18.62 9.17 20.32
CA TYR A 101 -19.15 9.69 19.07
C TYR A 101 -18.06 9.69 18.00
N VAL A 102 -18.32 8.98 16.90
CA VAL A 102 -17.44 8.90 15.74
C VAL A 102 -17.96 9.87 14.69
N GLU A 103 -17.20 10.91 14.38
CA GLU A 103 -17.54 11.93 13.40
C GLU A 103 -16.62 11.83 12.18
N GLY A 104 -17.19 11.90 10.98
CA GLY A 104 -16.46 12.05 9.72
C GLY A 104 -16.86 13.37 9.05
N VAL A 105 -15.88 14.24 8.79
CA VAL A 105 -16.07 15.54 8.13
C VAL A 105 -15.20 15.63 6.90
N THR A 106 -15.80 16.08 5.78
CA THR A 106 -15.09 16.36 4.54
C THR A 106 -14.98 17.86 4.32
N SER A 107 -13.78 18.34 3.99
CA SER A 107 -13.51 19.72 3.59
C SER A 107 -12.62 19.72 2.35
N GLY A 108 -13.15 20.17 1.22
CA GLY A 108 -12.48 20.06 -0.07
C GLY A 108 -12.23 18.58 -0.43
N LYS A 109 -10.96 18.19 -0.51
CA LYS A 109 -10.53 16.81 -0.80
C LYS A 109 -10.03 16.06 0.44
N THR A 110 -10.18 16.62 1.63
CA THR A 110 -9.71 16.06 2.89
C THR A 110 -10.88 15.48 3.67
N LEU A 111 -10.72 14.23 4.13
CA LEU A 111 -11.60 13.59 5.10
C LEU A 111 -10.89 13.51 6.44
N THR A 112 -11.57 13.94 7.50
CA THR A 112 -11.10 13.84 8.88
C THR A 112 -12.08 13.01 9.69
N PHE A 113 -11.58 12.00 10.42
CA PHE A 113 -12.34 11.34 11.47
C PHE A 113 -11.91 11.86 12.83
N THR A 114 -12.89 12.23 13.65
CA THR A 114 -12.71 12.60 15.05
C THR A 114 -13.54 11.68 15.94
N ILE A 115 -12.93 11.18 17.01
CA ILE A 115 -13.60 10.32 17.97
C ILE A 115 -13.64 11.05 19.30
N TYR A 116 -14.86 11.36 19.74
CA TYR A 116 -15.14 12.03 21.01
C TYR A 116 -15.58 11.01 22.04
N GLY A 117 -15.10 11.18 23.26
CA GLY A 117 -15.45 10.32 24.39
C GLY A 117 -14.87 10.87 25.70
N LYS A 118 -15.09 10.16 26.78
CA LYS A 118 -14.49 10.48 28.08
C LYS A 118 -13.04 10.02 28.07
N GLU A 119 -12.09 10.97 28.20
CA GLU A 119 -10.68 10.63 28.33
C GLU A 119 -10.41 10.01 29.72
N THR A 120 -9.89 8.81 29.74
CA THR A 120 -9.55 8.07 30.97
C THR A 120 -8.07 7.76 31.09
N ARG A 121 -7.28 8.07 30.06
CA ARG A 121 -5.85 7.81 30.02
C ARG A 121 -5.08 8.92 30.76
N PRO A 122 -3.97 8.60 31.42
CA PRO A 122 -3.12 9.61 32.05
C PRO A 122 -2.55 10.61 31.01
N ALA A 123 -2.46 11.88 31.38
CA ALA A 123 -1.98 12.95 30.47
C ALA A 123 -0.51 12.77 30.02
N ASN A 124 0.31 12.06 30.79
CA ASN A 124 1.70 11.76 30.47
C ASN A 124 1.87 10.50 29.60
N ARG A 125 0.75 9.88 29.17
CA ARG A 125 0.75 8.70 28.31
C ARG A 125 0.55 9.08 26.85
N THR A 126 1.44 8.63 25.98
CA THR A 126 1.37 8.86 24.54
C THR A 126 1.48 7.55 23.75
N LEU A 127 0.92 7.55 22.55
CA LEU A 127 0.93 6.40 21.64
C LEU A 127 1.75 6.70 20.40
N LYS A 128 2.49 5.69 19.94
CA LYS A 128 3.07 5.67 18.60
C LYS A 128 2.78 4.34 17.94
N PHE A 129 2.64 4.37 16.60
CA PHE A 129 2.46 3.16 15.81
C PHE A 129 3.66 2.97 14.89
N GLU A 130 4.32 1.81 15.02
CA GLU A 130 5.52 1.46 14.27
C GLU A 130 5.18 0.41 13.22
N SER A 131 5.25 0.78 11.95
CA SER A 131 5.19 -0.13 10.82
C SER A 131 6.61 -0.61 10.50
N VAL A 132 6.83 -1.92 10.58
CA VAL A 132 8.12 -2.57 10.36
C VAL A 132 8.03 -3.47 9.13
N THR A 133 8.84 -3.20 8.11
CA THR A 133 8.96 -4.09 6.96
C THR A 133 9.94 -5.22 7.28
N LEU A 134 9.45 -6.46 7.22
CA LEU A 134 10.24 -7.66 7.52
C LEU A 134 10.93 -8.22 6.29
N GLN A 135 10.25 -8.16 5.14
CA GLN A 135 10.73 -8.75 3.90
C GLN A 135 10.18 -7.97 2.71
N VAL A 136 11.01 -7.78 1.70
CA VAL A 136 10.62 -7.24 0.40
C VAL A 136 10.71 -8.35 -0.63
N MET A 137 9.66 -8.51 -1.44
CA MET A 137 9.55 -9.51 -2.51
C MET A 137 9.51 -8.80 -3.85
N GLY A 138 10.51 -9.03 -4.71
CA GLY A 138 10.55 -8.41 -6.03
C GLY A 138 9.35 -8.79 -6.90
N ALA A 139 9.03 -7.95 -7.87
CA ALA A 139 7.92 -8.13 -8.80
C ALA A 139 8.08 -9.38 -9.70
N GLY A 140 9.26 -9.95 -9.80
CA GLY A 140 9.55 -11.12 -10.63
C GLY A 140 9.77 -10.78 -12.11
N ALA A 141 10.04 -11.82 -12.91
CA ALA A 141 10.26 -11.65 -14.34
C ALA A 141 9.00 -11.18 -15.07
N PRO A 142 9.09 -10.32 -16.09
CA PRO A 142 7.95 -9.83 -16.86
C PRO A 142 7.10 -10.95 -17.47
N ILE A 143 5.81 -10.68 -17.63
CA ILE A 143 4.89 -11.47 -18.48
C ILE A 143 4.86 -10.78 -19.84
N GLU A 144 5.14 -11.52 -20.91
CA GLU A 144 5.02 -11.03 -22.27
C GLU A 144 3.77 -11.63 -22.93
N GLN A 145 2.94 -10.76 -23.50
CA GLN A 145 1.72 -11.12 -24.20
C GLN A 145 1.89 -10.74 -25.67
N VAL A 146 1.85 -11.71 -26.56
CA VAL A 146 1.97 -11.46 -28.00
C VAL A 146 0.77 -10.65 -28.47
N ASP A 147 1.05 -9.58 -29.21
CA ASP A 147 0.07 -8.69 -29.81
C ASP A 147 0.40 -8.46 -31.28
N ASN A 148 -0.36 -9.12 -32.15
CA ASN A 148 -0.16 -9.05 -33.59
C ASN A 148 -0.47 -7.68 -34.21
N SER A 149 -1.04 -6.74 -33.45
CA SER A 149 -1.25 -5.36 -33.90
C SER A 149 0.02 -4.50 -33.79
N LEU A 150 1.02 -4.99 -33.06
CA LEU A 150 2.30 -4.30 -32.92
C LEU A 150 3.29 -4.73 -34.00
N ALA A 151 4.17 -3.82 -34.38
CA ALA A 151 5.26 -4.14 -35.30
C ALA A 151 6.15 -5.27 -34.74
N PRO A 152 6.73 -6.12 -35.60
CA PRO A 152 7.67 -7.18 -35.19
C PRO A 152 8.80 -6.61 -34.31
N GLY A 153 9.02 -7.25 -33.12
CA GLY A 153 10.01 -6.84 -32.15
C GLY A 153 9.63 -5.62 -31.29
N ALA A 154 8.48 -5.00 -31.53
CA ALA A 154 8.00 -3.91 -30.67
C ALA A 154 7.62 -4.44 -29.28
N ARG A 155 7.84 -3.61 -28.24
CA ARG A 155 7.56 -3.96 -26.85
C ARG A 155 6.92 -2.77 -26.14
N VAL A 156 5.68 -2.94 -25.66
CA VAL A 156 4.89 -1.91 -25.00
C VAL A 156 4.58 -2.36 -23.57
N LYS A 157 4.95 -1.55 -22.61
CA LYS A 157 4.66 -1.80 -21.20
C LYS A 157 3.19 -1.52 -20.91
N VAL A 158 2.47 -2.50 -20.38
CA VAL A 158 1.06 -2.41 -19.98
C VAL A 158 0.93 -2.18 -18.47
N ASP A 159 1.76 -2.89 -17.69
CA ASP A 159 1.76 -2.82 -16.22
C ASP A 159 3.20 -2.86 -15.72
N SER A 160 3.50 -2.05 -14.72
CA SER A 160 4.85 -2.01 -14.11
C SER A 160 5.10 -3.15 -13.14
N GLY A 161 4.05 -3.87 -12.75
CA GLY A 161 4.09 -4.77 -11.61
C GLY A 161 4.26 -4.04 -10.28
N HIS A 162 4.18 -4.77 -9.19
CA HIS A 162 4.32 -4.25 -7.84
C HIS A 162 5.27 -5.13 -7.03
N THR A 163 6.07 -4.48 -6.20
CA THR A 163 6.88 -5.15 -5.19
C THR A 163 5.97 -5.59 -4.05
N GLY A 164 6.06 -6.86 -3.67
CA GLY A 164 5.39 -7.37 -2.48
C GLY A 164 6.22 -7.15 -1.23
N LEU A 165 5.59 -7.24 -0.07
CA LEU A 165 6.30 -7.17 1.21
C LEU A 165 5.55 -7.91 2.32
N LYS A 166 6.30 -8.24 3.39
CA LYS A 166 5.73 -8.63 4.69
C LYS A 166 6.03 -7.53 5.69
N SER A 167 5.04 -7.19 6.49
CA SER A 167 5.18 -6.15 7.51
C SER A 167 4.45 -6.50 8.80
N GLU A 168 4.86 -5.84 9.86
CA GLU A 168 4.22 -5.87 11.17
C GLU A 168 3.89 -4.45 11.61
N LEU A 169 2.78 -4.29 12.34
CA LEU A 169 2.40 -3.06 13.01
C LEU A 169 2.45 -3.25 14.51
N TYR A 170 3.14 -2.37 15.20
CA TYR A 170 3.22 -2.35 16.64
C TYR A 170 2.57 -1.11 17.24
N LYS A 171 1.84 -1.27 18.33
CA LYS A 171 1.44 -0.19 19.22
C LYS A 171 2.52 -0.03 20.28
N CYS A 172 3.05 1.17 20.41
CA CYS A 172 4.05 1.55 21.41
C CYS A 172 3.44 2.56 22.37
N VAL A 173 3.41 2.21 23.65
CA VAL A 173 2.90 3.06 24.74
C VAL A 173 4.08 3.67 25.47
N TYR A 174 4.09 4.99 25.55
CA TYR A 174 5.08 5.76 26.28
C TYR A 174 4.43 6.42 27.49
N VAL A 175 5.14 6.44 28.61
CA VAL A 175 4.74 7.19 29.82
C VAL A 175 5.95 8.01 30.22
N ASP A 176 5.77 9.32 30.39
CA ASP A 176 6.87 10.29 30.66
C ASP A 176 7.99 10.22 29.62
N GLY A 177 7.63 9.91 28.34
CA GLY A 177 8.60 9.76 27.25
C GLY A 177 9.33 8.43 27.18
N GLU A 178 9.19 7.54 28.16
CA GLU A 178 9.78 6.22 28.17
C GLU A 178 8.83 5.16 27.58
N LEU A 179 9.37 4.27 26.73
CA LEU A 179 8.62 3.12 26.20
C LEU A 179 8.29 2.14 27.32
N LYS A 180 7.02 1.93 27.60
CA LYS A 180 6.52 1.00 28.63
C LYS A 180 5.94 -0.28 28.03
N GLU A 181 5.37 -0.22 26.84
CA GLU A 181 4.75 -1.36 26.18
C GLU A 181 4.94 -1.27 24.67
N ARG A 182 5.22 -2.42 24.04
CA ARG A 182 5.27 -2.59 22.60
C ARG A 182 4.51 -3.84 22.20
N THR A 183 3.31 -3.68 21.67
CA THR A 183 2.38 -4.76 21.36
C THR A 183 2.21 -4.91 19.86
N LEU A 184 2.35 -6.15 19.35
CA LEU A 184 2.08 -6.48 17.95
C LEU A 184 0.58 -6.42 17.69
N LEU A 185 0.17 -5.61 16.71
CA LEU A 185 -1.22 -5.49 16.28
C LEU A 185 -1.51 -6.30 15.01
N ASN A 186 -0.68 -6.18 14.00
CA ASN A 186 -0.88 -6.81 12.69
C ASN A 186 0.37 -7.51 12.19
N LYS A 187 0.16 -8.60 11.44
CA LYS A 187 1.13 -9.23 10.54
C LYS A 187 0.49 -9.33 9.17
N ASP A 188 1.03 -8.63 8.21
CA ASP A 188 0.45 -8.53 6.88
C ASP A 188 1.41 -8.99 5.79
N THR A 189 0.83 -9.53 4.74
CA THR A 189 1.53 -9.88 3.51
C THR A 189 0.86 -9.15 2.34
N TYR A 190 1.65 -8.44 1.57
CA TYR A 190 1.26 -7.78 0.33
C TYR A 190 1.91 -8.52 -0.83
N ASN A 191 1.09 -8.92 -1.80
CA ASN A 191 1.56 -9.73 -2.92
C ASN A 191 2.37 -8.89 -3.91
N ALA A 192 3.42 -9.49 -4.45
CA ALA A 192 4.07 -8.95 -5.64
C ALA A 192 3.22 -9.26 -6.88
N SER A 193 3.25 -8.37 -7.88
CA SER A 193 2.70 -8.63 -9.20
C SER A 193 3.79 -8.44 -10.27
N ARG A 194 3.75 -9.27 -11.31
CA ARG A 194 4.74 -9.25 -12.39
C ARG A 194 4.44 -8.11 -13.36
N PRO A 195 5.46 -7.42 -13.89
CA PRO A 195 5.28 -6.47 -15.00
C PRO A 195 4.66 -7.16 -16.21
N ILE A 196 3.81 -6.46 -16.95
CA ILE A 196 3.14 -6.99 -18.16
C ILE A 196 3.56 -6.13 -19.34
N TYR A 197 4.02 -6.79 -20.41
CA TYR A 197 4.33 -6.19 -21.67
C TYR A 197 3.53 -6.81 -22.79
N ARG A 198 3.07 -6.00 -23.74
CA ARG A 198 2.62 -6.46 -25.07
C ARG A 198 3.83 -6.46 -25.98
N VAL A 199 4.05 -7.56 -26.67
CA VAL A 199 5.19 -7.72 -27.61
C VAL A 199 4.65 -8.04 -29.00
N GLY A 200 5.21 -7.41 -30.00
CA GLY A 200 4.95 -7.75 -31.39
C GLY A 200 5.42 -9.17 -31.71
N PRO A 201 4.94 -9.78 -32.81
CA PRO A 201 5.41 -11.08 -33.24
C PRO A 201 6.94 -11.07 -33.45
N ALA A 202 7.57 -12.26 -33.36
CA ALA A 202 8.99 -12.38 -33.65
C ALA A 202 9.29 -11.82 -35.05
N ALA A 203 10.34 -11.01 -35.16
CA ALA A 203 10.81 -10.58 -36.48
C ALA A 203 11.13 -11.81 -37.31
N PRO A 204 10.75 -11.85 -38.60
CA PRO A 204 11.17 -12.93 -39.48
C PRO A 204 12.68 -13.07 -39.43
N ALA A 205 13.17 -14.31 -39.26
CA ALA A 205 14.60 -14.56 -39.29
C ALA A 205 15.14 -14.02 -40.61
N VAL A 206 16.10 -13.08 -40.57
CA VAL A 206 16.83 -12.64 -41.75
C VAL A 206 17.70 -13.83 -42.17
N THR A 207 17.20 -14.62 -43.11
CA THR A 207 18.05 -15.60 -43.79
C THR A 207 19.01 -14.78 -44.62
N ASP A 208 20.27 -14.76 -44.20
CA ASP A 208 21.36 -14.15 -44.98
C ASP A 208 21.46 -14.89 -46.32
N PRO A 209 21.18 -14.26 -47.48
CA PRO A 209 21.25 -14.96 -48.76
C PRO A 209 22.70 -15.17 -49.25
N GLY A 210 23.70 -14.92 -48.39
CA GLY A 210 25.11 -14.94 -48.72
C GLY A 210 25.93 -16.11 -48.19
N ALA A 211 25.32 -17.12 -47.52
CA ALA A 211 26.06 -18.33 -47.17
C ALA A 211 26.27 -19.20 -48.42
N ALA A 212 27.28 -18.87 -49.16
CA ALA A 212 27.80 -19.74 -50.24
C ALA A 212 28.24 -21.09 -49.64
N VAL A 213 27.73 -22.15 -50.21
CA VAL A 213 28.12 -23.54 -49.91
C VAL A 213 29.55 -23.73 -50.38
N PRO A 214 30.54 -24.06 -49.53
CA PRO A 214 31.85 -24.47 -50.02
C PRO A 214 31.75 -25.90 -50.58
N GLY A 215 32.09 -26.02 -51.83
CA GLY A 215 32.23 -27.30 -52.53
C GLY A 215 33.32 -28.16 -51.92
N ALA A 216 33.15 -29.46 -52.19
CA ALA A 216 33.91 -30.60 -51.68
C ALA A 216 35.41 -30.54 -51.97
N ASP A 217 36.13 -31.05 -50.96
CA ASP A 217 37.40 -31.77 -50.83
C ASP A 217 38.44 -31.81 -51.99
N PRO A 218 39.76 -31.98 -51.73
CA PRO A 218 40.29 -33.10 -50.97
C PRO A 218 41.62 -32.87 -50.16
N ALA A 219 41.82 -33.80 -49.22
CA ALA A 219 43.11 -34.33 -48.71
C ALA A 219 43.92 -33.55 -47.67
N ALA A 220 44.03 -34.19 -46.49
CA ALA A 220 44.99 -33.95 -45.42
C ALA A 220 46.46 -34.11 -45.84
N PRO A 221 47.44 -33.61 -45.06
CA PRO A 221 47.86 -34.34 -43.87
C PRO A 221 48.30 -33.46 -42.66
N SER A 222 48.05 -34.09 -41.53
CA SER A 222 48.79 -34.09 -40.24
C SER A 222 49.78 -32.98 -39.84
N GLY A 223 49.62 -32.51 -38.64
CA GLY A 223 50.75 -32.16 -37.78
C GLY A 223 50.62 -30.88 -36.98
N GLY A 224 50.55 -30.99 -35.68
CA GLY A 224 51.25 -30.07 -34.82
C GLY A 224 50.44 -29.12 -33.89
N THR A 225 50.40 -29.54 -32.63
CA THR A 225 50.55 -28.75 -31.39
C THR A 225 49.54 -27.65 -31.03
N SER A 226 48.88 -27.97 -30.00
CA SER A 226 48.44 -27.20 -28.84
C SER A 226 48.99 -25.78 -28.70
N GLU A 227 48.12 -24.80 -28.66
CA GLU A 227 48.24 -23.63 -27.77
C GLU A 227 46.86 -22.99 -27.57
N THR A 228 46.48 -22.90 -26.31
CA THR A 228 45.31 -22.19 -25.80
C THR A 228 45.66 -20.70 -25.73
N PRO A 229 44.85 -19.79 -26.22
CA PRO A 229 44.92 -18.41 -25.79
C PRO A 229 43.81 -18.11 -24.78
N ALA A 230 44.27 -17.42 -23.76
CA ALA A 230 43.57 -16.92 -22.60
C ALA A 230 42.38 -16.01 -22.95
N GLY A 231 41.45 -15.99 -21.99
CA GLY A 231 40.18 -15.28 -21.96
C GLY A 231 40.26 -13.80 -22.36
N THR A 232 39.24 -13.44 -23.11
CA THR A 232 38.87 -12.03 -23.30
C THR A 232 37.68 -11.73 -22.41
N THR A 233 37.92 -10.93 -21.38
CA THR A 233 36.93 -10.31 -20.50
C THR A 233 36.03 -9.40 -21.32
N PRO A 234 34.70 -9.44 -21.18
CA PRO A 234 33.79 -8.45 -21.78
C PRO A 234 34.03 -7.07 -21.17
N PRO A 235 33.87 -5.97 -21.92
CA PRO A 235 34.02 -4.63 -21.38
C PRO A 235 32.96 -4.30 -20.34
N ALA A 236 33.40 -3.66 -19.27
CA ALA A 236 32.56 -3.17 -18.17
C ALA A 236 31.53 -2.16 -18.71
N VAL A 237 30.25 -2.39 -18.32
CA VAL A 237 29.16 -1.44 -18.46
C VAL A 237 29.42 -0.30 -17.48
N PRO A 238 29.32 0.99 -17.89
CA PRO A 238 29.48 2.08 -16.95
C PRO A 238 28.36 2.06 -15.91
N GLU A 239 28.75 2.02 -14.66
CA GLU A 239 27.83 2.21 -13.52
C GLU A 239 27.23 3.62 -13.58
N THR A 240 25.91 3.67 -13.69
CA THR A 240 25.14 4.87 -13.44
C THR A 240 25.23 5.18 -11.95
N PRO A 241 25.55 6.41 -11.54
CA PRO A 241 25.65 6.73 -10.12
C PRO A 241 24.30 6.51 -9.42
N ALA A 242 24.37 5.84 -8.27
CA ALA A 242 23.24 5.63 -7.38
C ALA A 242 22.58 6.97 -7.07
N ALA A 243 21.28 7.05 -7.31
CA ALA A 243 20.47 8.18 -6.86
C ALA A 243 20.58 8.26 -5.34
N GLU A 244 21.07 9.37 -4.87
CA GLU A 244 21.12 9.75 -3.46
C GLU A 244 19.73 9.61 -2.85
N ASN A 245 19.59 8.73 -1.87
CA ASN A 245 18.40 8.60 -1.04
C ASN A 245 18.26 9.87 -0.20
N THR A 246 17.56 10.85 -0.73
CA THR A 246 17.04 11.96 0.09
C THR A 246 15.94 11.36 0.97
N PRO A 247 16.03 11.48 2.30
CA PRO A 247 14.93 11.05 3.17
C PRO A 247 13.68 11.86 2.83
N PRO A 248 12.47 11.24 2.85
CA PRO A 248 11.24 11.97 2.61
C PRO A 248 11.12 13.11 3.62
N SER A 249 10.85 14.31 3.10
CA SER A 249 10.58 15.51 3.89
C SER A 249 9.62 15.20 5.02
N GLU A 250 9.94 15.69 6.21
CA GLU A 250 9.10 15.62 7.39
C GLU A 250 7.66 16.01 7.03
N VAL A 251 6.72 15.13 7.37
CA VAL A 251 5.29 15.43 7.33
C VAL A 251 5.07 16.63 8.27
N PRO A 252 4.42 17.71 7.83
CA PRO A 252 4.13 18.84 8.70
C PRO A 252 3.36 18.32 9.91
N GLN A 253 3.89 18.54 11.09
CA GLN A 253 3.13 18.38 12.34
C GLN A 253 1.95 19.34 12.27
N GLY A 254 0.74 18.80 12.34
CA GLY A 254 -0.47 19.61 12.43
C GLY A 254 -0.36 20.59 13.59
N PRO A 255 -1.06 21.74 13.52
CA PRO A 255 -0.99 22.75 14.54
C PRO A 255 -1.34 22.17 15.91
N GLY A 256 -0.46 22.38 16.87
CA GLY A 256 -0.63 21.95 18.25
C GLY A 256 -1.98 22.45 18.79
N TYR A 257 -2.73 21.53 19.40
CA TYR A 257 -3.96 21.84 20.11
C TYR A 257 -3.67 22.86 21.22
N THR A 258 -4.17 24.08 21.05
CA THR A 258 -4.25 25.08 22.12
C THR A 258 -5.62 24.93 22.76
N PRO A 259 -5.74 24.62 24.07
CA PRO A 259 -7.03 24.60 24.73
C PRO A 259 -7.65 26.00 24.68
N GLY A 260 -8.87 26.11 24.14
CA GLY A 260 -9.64 27.35 24.15
C GLY A 260 -9.99 27.76 25.59
N PRO A 261 -10.20 29.05 25.85
CA PRO A 261 -10.56 29.56 27.17
C PRO A 261 -11.91 28.96 27.59
N GLY A 262 -11.97 28.50 28.83
CA GLY A 262 -13.15 27.91 29.44
C GLY A 262 -14.39 28.80 29.32
N MET A 263 -15.53 28.16 29.08
CA MET A 263 -16.83 28.81 29.09
C MET A 263 -17.12 29.37 30.50
N PRO A 264 -17.73 30.57 30.61
CA PRO A 264 -18.14 31.12 31.89
C PRO A 264 -19.26 30.29 32.48
N GLY A 265 -19.13 30.01 33.79
CA GLY A 265 -20.12 29.23 34.54
C GLY A 265 -21.49 29.92 34.58
N ASP A 266 -22.52 29.08 34.50
CA ASP A 266 -23.91 29.48 34.76
C ASP A 266 -24.06 30.04 36.19
N PRO A 267 -24.77 31.17 36.36
CA PRO A 267 -25.12 31.64 37.67
C PRO A 267 -26.29 30.84 38.23
N ALA A 268 -26.09 30.31 39.42
CA ALA A 268 -27.16 29.67 40.22
C ALA A 268 -28.35 30.62 40.35
N GLY A 269 -29.50 30.23 39.82
CA GLY A 269 -30.81 30.83 40.07
C GLY A 269 -31.47 30.21 41.27
N ASN A 270 -31.59 31.01 42.29
CA ASN A 270 -32.36 30.77 43.50
C ASN A 270 -33.84 31.09 43.21
N SER A 271 -34.74 30.17 43.51
CA SER A 271 -36.09 30.33 44.12
C SER A 271 -36.88 29.06 44.02
#